data_d649173690fc8bd9ca8820b804a91b9f
#
_entry.id   d649173690fc8bd9ca8820b804a91b9f
#
_cell.length_a   1.000
_cell.length_b   1.000
_cell.length_c   1.000
_cell.angle_alpha   90.00
_cell.angle_beta   90.00
_cell.angle_gamma   90.00
#
_symmetry.space_group_name_H-M   'P 1'
#
loop_
_entity.id
_entity.type
_entity.pdbx_description
1 polymer ?
#
loop_
_entity_poly.entity_id
_entity_poly.type
_entity_poly.pdbx_seq_one_letter_code
_entity_poly.pdbx_strand_id
1 'polypeptide(L)'
;MPQMPDESSKNLLEDQEFVSFCSRVEKGMLRKVLDKLRVTIDENLWDSYGYRNGGVLIELIAGQNPEVRDKAQRALNEIASVGRKKLSHLILKSLDDWSVKIPKGFGELTAPNMASWCYVNLPPEEWHKLSIRAETKNHRPGEWHVFELEFDTPPEDGSLKNAIDGLQDVMSETIMSLEHRGDHCRSDCFTVDREETVIFKLTDHPDANEVWSNEEDNFRSMNEKAAFRIVVSFDYDSCRLSIYYPDVAKQRIAQIADAFSSKAFGSNFRHAEQVLYDISSLLRKTELPGEPALGVKSARVVGLDLELDNSKKRRRSYFEEEQNLAQVIRNELGETILDDSEVKVVRAHVRLEFTSCGNSHHRTFTVSPTGVKGWKTVSSEMRGIFLGYAKKIGLVDNGDNSNAG
;
A
#
# COMPACT_ATOMS: atom_id res chain seq x y z
N MET A 1 36.10 -25.63 -16.04
CA MET A 1 35.45 -25.42 -14.74
C MET A 1 33.96 -25.19 -15.03
N PRO A 2 33.03 -25.91 -14.44
CA PRO A 2 31.60 -25.62 -14.64
C PRO A 2 31.28 -24.29 -13.97
N GLN A 3 30.69 -23.37 -14.73
CA GLN A 3 30.17 -22.11 -14.20
C GLN A 3 29.10 -22.43 -13.15
N MET A 4 29.26 -21.88 -11.95
CA MET A 4 28.24 -21.93 -10.93
C MET A 4 27.00 -21.19 -11.47
N PRO A 5 25.79 -21.74 -11.31
CA PRO A 5 24.57 -21.05 -11.70
C PRO A 5 24.43 -19.77 -10.89
N ASP A 6 24.13 -18.69 -11.59
CA ASP A 6 23.86 -17.37 -11.05
C ASP A 6 22.80 -17.46 -9.94
N GLU A 7 23.12 -16.99 -8.74
CA GLU A 7 22.21 -17.04 -7.58
C GLU A 7 20.90 -16.25 -7.79
N SER A 8 20.88 -15.31 -8.75
CA SER A 8 19.68 -14.56 -9.11
C SER A 8 18.55 -15.42 -9.72
N SER A 9 18.90 -16.57 -10.30
CA SER A 9 17.96 -17.49 -10.94
C SER A 9 17.23 -18.44 -9.97
N LYS A 10 17.72 -18.59 -8.74
CA LYS A 10 17.11 -19.48 -7.73
C LYS A 10 15.89 -18.90 -7.00
N ASN A 11 15.78 -17.58 -6.91
CA ASN A 11 14.80 -16.95 -6.01
C ASN A 11 13.37 -16.84 -6.57
N LEU A 12 13.13 -17.01 -7.87
CA LEU A 12 11.79 -16.87 -8.48
C LEU A 12 10.94 -18.13 -8.42
N LEU A 13 11.59 -19.29 -8.29
CA LEU A 13 10.90 -20.58 -8.23
C LEU A 13 10.30 -20.88 -6.85
N GLU A 14 10.72 -20.16 -5.82
CA GLU A 14 10.27 -20.31 -4.42
C GLU A 14 9.12 -19.33 -4.08
N ASP A 15 8.80 -18.38 -4.96
CA ASP A 15 7.72 -17.43 -4.70
C ASP A 15 6.34 -18.09 -4.84
N GLN A 16 5.72 -18.38 -3.69
CA GLN A 16 4.38 -18.98 -3.62
C GLN A 16 3.32 -18.13 -4.35
N GLU A 17 3.51 -16.81 -4.43
CA GLU A 17 2.60 -15.92 -5.15
C GLU A 17 2.67 -16.17 -6.65
N PHE A 18 3.87 -16.37 -7.20
CA PHE A 18 4.08 -16.66 -8.61
C PHE A 18 3.49 -18.02 -9.01
N VAL A 19 3.75 -19.08 -8.24
CA VAL A 19 3.17 -20.41 -8.47
C VAL A 19 1.64 -20.36 -8.37
N SER A 20 1.12 -19.63 -7.39
CA SER A 20 -0.32 -19.43 -7.22
C SER A 20 -0.93 -18.63 -8.38
N PHE A 21 -0.24 -17.64 -8.92
CA PHE A 21 -0.68 -16.91 -10.12
C PHE A 21 -0.72 -17.83 -11.33
N CYS A 22 0.34 -18.56 -11.60
CA CYS A 22 0.44 -19.48 -12.75
C CYS A 22 -0.68 -20.51 -12.75
N SER A 23 -1.11 -21.00 -11.58
CA SER A 23 -2.22 -21.95 -11.47
C SER A 23 -3.62 -21.34 -11.63
N ARG A 24 -3.76 -20.01 -11.67
CA ARG A 24 -5.06 -19.30 -11.77
C ARG A 24 -5.34 -18.70 -13.15
N VAL A 25 -4.34 -18.64 -14.02
CA VAL A 25 -4.53 -18.14 -15.38
C VAL A 25 -5.07 -19.25 -16.26
N GLU A 26 -6.06 -18.93 -17.07
CA GLU A 26 -6.62 -19.87 -18.05
C GLU A 26 -5.57 -20.27 -19.08
N LYS A 27 -5.51 -21.57 -19.40
CA LYS A 27 -4.53 -22.17 -20.32
C LYS A 27 -4.43 -21.42 -21.65
N GLY A 28 -5.58 -21.06 -22.25
CA GLY A 28 -5.63 -20.34 -23.52
C GLY A 28 -5.12 -18.89 -23.44
N MET A 29 -5.32 -18.22 -22.30
CA MET A 29 -4.81 -16.87 -22.07
C MET A 29 -3.31 -16.90 -21.83
N LEU A 30 -2.84 -17.82 -21.01
CA LEU A 30 -1.42 -17.97 -20.73
C LEU A 30 -0.63 -18.30 -21.99
N ARG A 31 -1.19 -19.15 -22.89
CA ARG A 31 -0.56 -19.45 -24.17
C ARG A 31 -0.29 -18.18 -24.99
N LYS A 32 -1.29 -17.27 -25.07
CA LYS A 32 -1.11 -15.99 -25.77
C LYS A 32 -0.02 -15.12 -25.14
N VAL A 33 0.13 -15.15 -23.82
CA VAL A 33 1.22 -14.46 -23.12
C VAL A 33 2.59 -15.06 -23.52
N LEU A 34 2.71 -16.38 -23.49
CA LEU A 34 3.94 -17.08 -23.86
C LEU A 34 4.31 -16.87 -25.34
N ASP A 35 3.32 -16.90 -26.25
CA ASP A 35 3.51 -16.60 -27.67
C ASP A 35 4.05 -15.16 -27.88
N LYS A 36 3.46 -14.16 -27.18
CA LYS A 36 3.94 -12.78 -27.21
C LYS A 36 5.38 -12.65 -26.69
N LEU A 37 5.77 -13.47 -25.73
CA LEU A 37 7.11 -13.52 -25.16
C LEU A 37 8.09 -14.34 -26.01
N ARG A 38 7.62 -15.02 -27.05
CA ARG A 38 8.40 -15.93 -27.90
C ARG A 38 8.98 -17.13 -27.15
N VAL A 39 8.28 -17.61 -26.13
CA VAL A 39 8.63 -18.82 -25.42
C VAL A 39 8.32 -20.01 -26.29
N THR A 40 9.30 -20.89 -26.52
CA THR A 40 9.08 -22.15 -27.23
C THR A 40 8.34 -23.11 -26.32
N ILE A 41 7.17 -23.57 -26.78
CA ILE A 41 6.30 -24.45 -25.98
C ILE A 41 6.53 -25.90 -26.37
N ASP A 42 6.97 -26.72 -25.41
CA ASP A 42 6.91 -28.16 -25.53
C ASP A 42 5.47 -28.62 -25.31
N GLU A 43 4.83 -29.10 -26.35
CA GLU A 43 3.40 -29.50 -26.32
C GLU A 43 3.13 -30.61 -25.31
N ASN A 44 4.09 -31.54 -25.11
CA ASN A 44 3.90 -32.62 -24.14
C ASN A 44 3.88 -32.08 -22.70
N LEU A 45 4.78 -31.14 -22.38
CA LEU A 45 4.75 -30.43 -21.09
C LEU A 45 3.49 -29.56 -20.99
N TRP A 46 3.17 -28.85 -22.06
CA TRP A 46 2.00 -27.96 -22.08
C TRP A 46 0.67 -28.68 -21.86
N ASP A 47 0.53 -29.89 -22.36
CA ASP A 47 -0.69 -30.69 -22.16
C ASP A 47 -0.91 -31.09 -20.70
N SER A 48 0.17 -31.15 -19.90
CA SER A 48 0.11 -31.41 -18.46
C SER A 48 -0.18 -30.15 -17.63
N TYR A 49 -0.14 -28.95 -18.25
CA TYR A 49 -0.46 -27.70 -17.57
C TYR A 49 -1.93 -27.62 -17.17
N GLY A 50 -2.18 -27.22 -15.93
CA GLY A 50 -3.53 -27.04 -15.40
C GLY A 50 -3.52 -26.39 -14.02
N TYR A 51 -4.72 -26.12 -13.50
CA TYR A 51 -4.93 -25.45 -12.21
C TYR A 51 -4.11 -26.00 -11.02
N ARG A 52 -3.77 -27.29 -11.06
CA ARG A 52 -2.98 -27.96 -9.99
C ARG A 52 -1.52 -28.18 -10.35
N ASN A 53 -1.10 -27.78 -11.53
CA ASN A 53 0.23 -28.07 -12.04
C ASN A 53 0.91 -26.84 -12.66
N GLY A 54 0.93 -25.74 -11.90
CA GLY A 54 1.62 -24.50 -12.29
C GLY A 54 3.15 -24.66 -12.44
N GLY A 55 3.73 -25.69 -11.83
CA GLY A 55 5.16 -26.03 -11.97
C GLY A 55 5.61 -26.30 -13.41
N VAL A 56 4.70 -26.76 -14.28
CA VAL A 56 4.97 -26.96 -15.72
C VAL A 56 5.42 -25.67 -16.41
N LEU A 57 4.83 -24.54 -16.04
CA LEU A 57 5.25 -23.23 -16.60
C LEU A 57 6.69 -22.89 -16.22
N ILE A 58 7.10 -23.25 -15.02
CA ILE A 58 8.45 -23.04 -14.52
C ILE A 58 9.43 -23.88 -15.35
N GLU A 59 9.12 -25.15 -15.59
CA GLU A 59 9.95 -26.03 -16.42
C GLU A 59 10.06 -25.53 -17.87
N LEU A 60 8.93 -25.10 -18.46
CA LEU A 60 8.91 -24.53 -19.81
C LEU A 60 9.81 -23.29 -19.91
N ILE A 61 9.78 -22.40 -18.92
CA ILE A 61 10.60 -21.19 -18.92
C ILE A 61 12.07 -21.54 -18.66
N ALA A 62 12.37 -22.45 -17.73
CA ALA A 62 13.73 -22.87 -17.43
C ALA A 62 14.42 -23.51 -18.65
N GLY A 63 13.67 -24.16 -19.52
CA GLY A 63 14.18 -24.76 -20.76
C GLY A 63 14.48 -23.77 -21.89
N GLN A 64 14.16 -22.47 -21.73
CA GLN A 64 14.45 -21.45 -22.74
C GLN A 64 15.91 -21.00 -22.71
N ASN A 65 16.36 -20.36 -23.80
CA ASN A 65 17.65 -19.67 -23.77
C ASN A 65 17.62 -18.51 -22.71
N PRO A 66 18.78 -18.09 -22.19
CA PRO A 66 18.83 -17.11 -21.08
C PRO A 66 18.05 -15.82 -21.36
N GLU A 67 18.16 -15.25 -22.54
CA GLU A 67 17.49 -13.97 -22.89
C GLU A 67 15.96 -14.10 -22.87
N VAL A 68 15.41 -15.15 -23.48
CA VAL A 68 13.96 -15.42 -23.50
C VAL A 68 13.47 -15.76 -22.10
N ARG A 69 14.25 -16.56 -21.35
CA ARG A 69 13.94 -16.91 -19.96
C ARG A 69 13.81 -15.69 -19.08
N ASP A 70 14.82 -14.82 -19.06
CA ASP A 70 14.86 -13.64 -18.21
C ASP A 70 13.77 -12.63 -18.58
N LYS A 71 13.49 -12.49 -19.88
CA LYS A 71 12.37 -11.69 -20.37
C LYS A 71 11.02 -12.26 -19.93
N ALA A 72 10.83 -13.57 -20.07
CA ALA A 72 9.60 -14.24 -19.67
C ALA A 72 9.36 -14.16 -18.16
N GLN A 73 10.37 -14.38 -17.35
CA GLN A 73 10.29 -14.26 -15.90
C GLN A 73 9.89 -12.85 -15.46
N ARG A 74 10.55 -11.82 -15.98
CA ARG A 74 10.21 -10.42 -15.67
C ARG A 74 8.78 -10.09 -16.04
N ALA A 75 8.36 -10.44 -17.26
CA ALA A 75 7.01 -10.15 -17.72
C ALA A 75 5.93 -10.90 -16.92
N LEU A 76 6.15 -12.17 -16.59
CA LEU A 76 5.19 -12.95 -15.81
C LEU A 76 5.10 -12.46 -14.35
N ASN A 77 6.20 -12.03 -13.76
CA ASN A 77 6.18 -11.40 -12.44
C ASN A 77 5.40 -10.08 -12.45
N GLU A 78 5.60 -9.27 -13.47
CA GLU A 78 4.86 -8.03 -13.65
C GLU A 78 3.36 -8.31 -13.81
N ILE A 79 2.97 -9.28 -14.65
CA ILE A 79 1.58 -9.71 -14.82
C ILE A 79 1.01 -10.24 -13.49
N ALA A 80 1.77 -11.02 -12.73
CA ALA A 80 1.35 -11.53 -11.43
C ALA A 80 1.11 -10.41 -10.42
N SER A 81 1.96 -9.40 -10.41
CA SER A 81 1.81 -8.21 -9.56
C SER A 81 0.53 -7.43 -9.89
N VAL A 82 0.23 -7.23 -11.17
CA VAL A 82 -1.01 -6.58 -11.64
C VAL A 82 -2.23 -7.47 -11.38
N GLY A 83 -2.08 -8.79 -11.53
CA GLY A 83 -3.15 -9.79 -11.41
C GLY A 83 -3.59 -10.13 -9.98
N ARG A 84 -3.27 -9.31 -8.98
CA ARG A 84 -3.76 -9.51 -7.60
C ARG A 84 -5.24 -9.18 -7.48
N LYS A 85 -6.00 -10.02 -6.79
CA LYS A 85 -7.47 -9.88 -6.63
C LYS A 85 -7.90 -8.45 -6.22
N LYS A 86 -7.16 -7.82 -5.31
CA LYS A 86 -7.45 -6.46 -4.83
C LYS A 86 -7.30 -5.38 -5.90
N LEU A 87 -6.69 -5.68 -7.04
CA LEU A 87 -6.43 -4.73 -8.13
C LEU A 87 -7.42 -4.86 -9.31
N SER A 88 -8.38 -5.78 -9.27
CA SER A 88 -9.37 -5.95 -10.37
C SER A 88 -10.08 -4.65 -10.69
N HIS A 89 -10.48 -3.89 -9.67
CA HIS A 89 -11.14 -2.60 -9.85
C HIS A 89 -10.21 -1.56 -10.50
N LEU A 90 -8.94 -1.52 -10.09
CA LEU A 90 -7.92 -0.66 -10.71
C LEU A 90 -7.73 -0.97 -12.19
N ILE A 91 -7.70 -2.25 -12.57
CA ILE A 91 -7.59 -2.68 -13.97
C ILE A 91 -8.78 -2.13 -14.77
N LEU A 92 -10.00 -2.41 -14.30
CA LEU A 92 -11.23 -1.95 -14.97
C LEU A 92 -11.27 -0.43 -15.11
N LYS A 93 -10.97 0.30 -14.04
CA LYS A 93 -10.94 1.75 -14.05
C LYS A 93 -9.89 2.32 -15.00
N SER A 94 -8.69 1.74 -15.03
CA SER A 94 -7.63 2.19 -15.96
C SER A 94 -8.02 1.98 -17.43
N LEU A 95 -8.66 0.84 -17.74
CA LEU A 95 -9.13 0.57 -19.10
C LEU A 95 -10.25 1.53 -19.53
N ASP A 96 -11.15 1.90 -18.61
CA ASP A 96 -12.20 2.88 -18.82
C ASP A 96 -11.60 4.28 -19.05
N ASP A 97 -10.66 4.72 -18.18
CA ASP A 97 -9.96 5.99 -18.30
C ASP A 97 -9.26 6.16 -19.66
N TRP A 98 -8.74 5.07 -20.22
CA TRP A 98 -8.08 5.07 -21.55
C TRP A 98 -9.01 4.75 -22.70
N SER A 99 -10.31 4.59 -22.44
CA SER A 99 -11.33 4.25 -23.45
C SER A 99 -10.99 2.98 -24.25
N VAL A 100 -10.37 2.00 -23.59
CA VAL A 100 -9.99 0.72 -24.20
C VAL A 100 -11.22 -0.14 -24.41
N LYS A 101 -11.41 -0.65 -25.63
CA LYS A 101 -12.50 -1.61 -25.91
C LYS A 101 -12.19 -2.97 -25.29
N ILE A 102 -12.95 -3.31 -24.28
CA ILE A 102 -12.86 -4.60 -23.58
C ILE A 102 -13.85 -5.61 -24.16
N PRO A 103 -13.53 -6.92 -24.16
CA PRO A 103 -14.46 -7.95 -24.62
C PRO A 103 -15.65 -8.09 -23.66
N LYS A 104 -16.77 -8.59 -24.18
CA LYS A 104 -17.93 -8.91 -23.35
C LYS A 104 -17.56 -9.94 -22.28
N GLY A 105 -18.00 -9.70 -21.03
CA GLY A 105 -17.68 -10.57 -19.89
C GLY A 105 -16.27 -10.35 -19.29
N PHE A 106 -15.51 -9.36 -19.75
CA PHE A 106 -14.18 -9.07 -19.20
C PHE A 106 -14.20 -8.83 -17.69
N GLY A 107 -15.20 -8.11 -17.17
CA GLY A 107 -15.36 -7.84 -15.73
C GLY A 107 -15.62 -9.08 -14.87
N GLU A 108 -16.01 -10.20 -15.49
CA GLU A 108 -16.24 -11.49 -14.81
C GLU A 108 -14.96 -12.34 -14.74
N LEU A 109 -13.91 -11.94 -15.45
CA LEU A 109 -12.62 -12.64 -15.41
C LEU A 109 -11.96 -12.52 -14.04
N THR A 110 -11.16 -13.51 -13.68
CA THR A 110 -10.28 -13.39 -12.52
C THR A 110 -9.21 -12.34 -12.75
N ALA A 111 -8.72 -11.70 -11.69
CA ALA A 111 -7.67 -10.67 -11.82
C ALA A 111 -6.41 -11.14 -12.57
N PRO A 112 -5.92 -12.39 -12.40
CA PRO A 112 -4.84 -12.93 -13.22
C PRO A 112 -5.15 -12.97 -14.71
N ASN A 113 -6.38 -13.34 -15.08
CA ASN A 113 -6.81 -13.38 -16.48
C ASN A 113 -6.99 -11.97 -17.06
N MET A 114 -7.53 -11.02 -16.28
CA MET A 114 -7.58 -9.60 -16.67
C MET A 114 -6.19 -9.03 -16.95
N ALA A 115 -5.23 -9.24 -16.03
CA ALA A 115 -3.86 -8.77 -16.18
C ALA A 115 -3.16 -9.42 -17.40
N SER A 116 -3.32 -10.70 -17.60
CA SER A 116 -2.79 -11.42 -18.75
C SER A 116 -3.37 -10.90 -20.08
N TRP A 117 -4.68 -10.63 -20.10
CA TRP A 117 -5.34 -10.03 -21.26
C TRP A 117 -4.79 -8.63 -21.54
N CYS A 118 -4.66 -7.79 -20.49
CA CYS A 118 -4.08 -6.46 -20.61
C CYS A 118 -2.65 -6.52 -21.17
N TYR A 119 -1.81 -7.41 -20.64
CA TYR A 119 -0.45 -7.60 -21.14
C TYR A 119 -0.43 -7.93 -22.65
N VAL A 120 -1.32 -8.82 -23.09
CA VAL A 120 -1.39 -9.24 -24.50
C VAL A 120 -1.90 -8.14 -25.42
N ASN A 121 -2.94 -7.40 -25.02
CA ASN A 121 -3.73 -6.55 -25.90
C ASN A 121 -3.45 -5.06 -25.78
N LEU A 122 -2.90 -4.59 -24.66
CA LEU A 122 -2.55 -3.16 -24.54
C LEU A 122 -1.25 -2.83 -25.28
N PRO A 123 -1.14 -1.58 -25.78
CA PRO A 123 0.13 -1.01 -26.18
C PRO A 123 1.14 -1.06 -25.02
N PRO A 124 2.45 -1.20 -25.31
CA PRO A 124 3.47 -1.29 -24.25
C PRO A 124 3.44 -0.12 -23.26
N GLU A 125 3.14 1.09 -23.72
CA GLU A 125 3.06 2.28 -22.87
C GLU A 125 1.88 2.21 -21.87
N GLU A 126 0.71 1.75 -22.32
CA GLU A 126 -0.46 1.61 -21.47
C GLU A 126 -0.29 0.46 -20.47
N TRP A 127 0.30 -0.67 -20.92
CA TRP A 127 0.68 -1.75 -20.02
C TRP A 127 1.65 -1.25 -18.93
N HIS A 128 2.67 -0.50 -19.31
CA HIS A 128 3.64 0.06 -18.36
C HIS A 128 2.98 1.00 -17.35
N LYS A 129 2.05 1.87 -17.78
CA LYS A 129 1.26 2.71 -16.87
C LYS A 129 0.44 1.86 -15.90
N LEU A 130 -0.25 0.82 -16.40
CA LEU A 130 -1.03 -0.08 -15.55
C LEU A 130 -0.17 -0.80 -14.51
N SER A 131 0.99 -1.29 -14.90
CA SER A 131 1.97 -1.93 -14.03
C SER A 131 2.42 -0.99 -12.90
N ILE A 132 2.75 0.26 -13.24
CA ILE A 132 3.12 1.28 -12.24
C ILE A 132 1.97 1.58 -11.28
N ARG A 133 0.75 1.74 -11.77
CA ARG A 133 -0.44 1.96 -10.93
C ARG A 133 -0.67 0.78 -9.98
N ALA A 134 -0.51 -0.44 -10.48
CA ALA A 134 -0.63 -1.65 -9.68
C ALA A 134 0.45 -1.75 -8.61
N GLU A 135 1.70 -1.49 -8.95
CA GLU A 135 2.83 -1.44 -8.01
C GLU A 135 2.55 -0.44 -6.89
N THR A 136 2.13 0.77 -7.26
CA THR A 136 1.77 1.84 -6.32
C THR A 136 0.73 1.39 -5.29
N LYS A 137 -0.33 0.70 -5.73
CA LYS A 137 -1.38 0.19 -4.82
C LYS A 137 -0.95 -1.08 -4.06
N ASN A 138 0.15 -1.71 -4.44
CA ASN A 138 0.71 -2.87 -3.74
C ASN A 138 1.64 -2.53 -2.59
N HIS A 139 2.14 -1.30 -2.48
CA HIS A 139 3.01 -0.88 -1.37
C HIS A 139 2.37 -1.15 0.00
N ARG A 140 3.21 -1.53 0.97
CA ARG A 140 2.75 -1.84 2.33
C ARG A 140 2.27 -0.57 3.04
N PRO A 141 1.18 -0.62 3.79
CA PRO A 141 0.65 0.57 4.49
C PRO A 141 1.65 1.29 5.39
N GLY A 142 2.62 0.55 5.99
CA GLY A 142 3.63 1.13 6.89
C GLY A 142 4.73 1.94 6.19
N GLU A 143 4.82 1.86 4.86
CA GLU A 143 5.80 2.60 4.06
C GLU A 143 5.31 4.00 3.64
N TRP A 144 4.07 4.32 3.97
CA TRP A 144 3.44 5.58 3.62
C TRP A 144 3.45 6.56 4.78
N HIS A 145 3.78 7.81 4.48
CA HIS A 145 3.60 8.93 5.39
C HIS A 145 2.23 9.56 5.15
N VAL A 146 1.43 9.68 6.20
CA VAL A 146 0.05 10.15 6.11
C VAL A 146 -0.08 11.48 6.83
N PHE A 147 -0.70 12.45 6.16
CA PHE A 147 -1.03 13.77 6.66
C PHE A 147 -2.55 13.93 6.58
N GLU A 148 -3.17 14.34 7.65
CA GLU A 148 -4.58 14.74 7.66
C GLU A 148 -4.65 16.23 7.39
N LEU A 149 -5.47 16.62 6.40
CA LEU A 149 -5.67 18.00 6.03
C LEU A 149 -7.08 18.43 6.42
N GLU A 150 -7.21 19.63 6.95
CA GLU A 150 -8.49 20.29 7.18
C GLU A 150 -8.68 21.39 6.16
N PHE A 151 -9.91 21.53 5.67
CA PHE A 151 -10.28 22.50 4.67
C PHE A 151 -11.45 23.32 5.15
N ASP A 152 -11.42 24.63 4.92
CA ASP A 152 -12.57 25.50 5.16
C ASP A 152 -13.70 25.16 4.17
N THR A 153 -13.34 24.78 2.94
CA THR A 153 -14.25 24.22 1.93
C THR A 153 -13.58 23.00 1.34
N PRO A 154 -14.22 21.80 1.40
CA PRO A 154 -13.65 20.58 0.83
C PRO A 154 -13.24 20.77 -0.62
N PRO A 155 -12.06 20.26 -1.04
CA PRO A 155 -11.62 20.37 -2.40
C PRO A 155 -12.51 19.54 -3.34
N GLU A 156 -12.70 20.05 -4.54
CA GLU A 156 -13.44 19.34 -5.58
C GLU A 156 -12.66 18.11 -6.07
N ASP A 157 -13.40 17.04 -6.41
CA ASP A 157 -12.84 15.86 -7.04
C ASP A 157 -12.12 16.25 -8.34
N GLY A 158 -10.92 15.74 -8.56
CA GLY A 158 -10.11 16.10 -9.74
C GLY A 158 -9.15 17.26 -9.52
N SER A 159 -9.08 17.84 -8.31
CA SER A 159 -8.18 18.96 -8.02
C SER A 159 -6.72 18.65 -8.33
N LEU A 160 -6.23 17.43 -8.01
CA LEU A 160 -4.85 17.04 -8.30
C LEU A 160 -4.60 16.90 -9.80
N LYS A 161 -5.55 16.29 -10.52
CA LYS A 161 -5.45 16.13 -11.96
C LYS A 161 -5.40 17.49 -12.68
N ASN A 162 -6.20 18.45 -12.20
CA ASN A 162 -6.24 19.80 -12.75
C ASN A 162 -4.96 20.61 -12.47
N ALA A 163 -4.29 20.32 -11.33
CA ALA A 163 -3.04 20.99 -10.94
C ALA A 163 -1.78 20.27 -11.41
N ILE A 164 -1.88 19.19 -12.17
CA ILE A 164 -0.80 18.22 -12.43
C ILE A 164 0.48 18.85 -12.98
N ASP A 165 0.39 19.74 -13.95
CA ASP A 165 1.56 20.38 -14.56
C ASP A 165 2.31 21.23 -13.53
N GLY A 166 1.59 22.06 -12.77
CA GLY A 166 2.21 22.84 -11.72
C GLY A 166 2.71 22.02 -10.53
N LEU A 167 2.16 20.82 -10.30
CA LEU A 167 2.67 19.89 -9.30
C LEU A 167 3.99 19.26 -9.73
N GLN A 168 4.19 18.99 -11.04
CA GLN A 168 5.48 18.51 -11.54
C GLN A 168 6.61 19.52 -11.26
N ASP A 169 6.37 20.79 -11.55
CA ASP A 169 7.34 21.87 -11.31
C ASP A 169 7.69 21.98 -9.83
N VAL A 170 6.67 22.04 -8.95
CA VAL A 170 6.87 22.13 -7.50
C VAL A 170 7.59 20.92 -6.95
N MET A 171 7.28 19.70 -7.42
CA MET A 171 7.98 18.50 -6.96
C MET A 171 9.44 18.50 -7.41
N SER A 172 9.73 18.88 -8.66
CA SER A 172 11.10 19.02 -9.15
C SER A 172 11.90 20.04 -8.33
N GLU A 173 11.36 21.25 -8.15
CA GLU A 173 12.00 22.32 -7.37
C GLU A 173 12.23 21.92 -5.90
N THR A 174 11.21 21.28 -5.27
CA THR A 174 11.30 20.86 -3.87
C THR A 174 12.38 19.81 -3.69
N ILE A 175 12.40 18.77 -4.53
CA ILE A 175 13.39 17.71 -4.42
C ILE A 175 14.78 18.22 -4.79
N MET A 176 14.91 19.09 -5.79
CA MET A 176 16.19 19.72 -6.12
C MET A 176 16.74 20.54 -4.94
N SER A 177 15.89 21.29 -4.27
CA SER A 177 16.28 22.07 -3.07
C SER A 177 16.69 21.18 -1.89
N LEU A 178 16.00 20.05 -1.68
CA LEU A 178 16.23 19.19 -0.51
C LEU A 178 17.37 18.19 -0.71
N GLU A 179 17.55 17.70 -1.93
CA GLU A 179 18.39 16.53 -2.22
C GLU A 179 19.36 16.74 -3.39
N HIS A 180 19.31 17.89 -4.07
CA HIS A 180 20.14 18.21 -5.23
C HIS A 180 19.98 17.23 -6.42
N ARG A 181 18.79 16.62 -6.55
CA ARG A 181 18.39 15.73 -7.64
C ARG A 181 16.95 16.00 -8.04
N GLY A 182 16.46 15.40 -9.12
CA GLY A 182 15.08 15.59 -9.58
C GLY A 182 14.90 16.77 -10.52
N ASP A 183 15.95 17.14 -11.30
CA ASP A 183 15.95 18.24 -12.27
C ASP A 183 14.91 18.06 -13.38
N HIS A 184 14.48 16.82 -13.65
CA HIS A 184 13.37 16.52 -14.56
C HIS A 184 12.33 15.69 -13.84
N CYS A 185 11.07 16.09 -13.99
CA CYS A 185 9.92 15.42 -13.41
C CYS A 185 8.88 15.12 -14.48
N ARG A 186 8.34 13.91 -14.46
CA ARG A 186 7.12 13.53 -15.18
C ARG A 186 6.14 12.89 -14.22
N SER A 187 4.85 13.08 -14.45
CA SER A 187 3.83 12.48 -13.62
C SER A 187 2.79 11.71 -14.42
N ASP A 188 2.17 10.75 -13.75
CA ASP A 188 0.94 10.09 -14.15
C ASP A 188 -0.07 10.25 -13.03
N CYS A 189 -1.32 10.62 -13.36
CA CYS A 189 -2.40 10.80 -12.40
C CYS A 189 -3.53 9.84 -12.73
N PHE A 190 -4.10 9.21 -11.72
CA PHE A 190 -5.27 8.36 -11.87
C PHE A 190 -6.14 8.42 -10.62
N THR A 191 -7.44 8.15 -10.80
CA THR A 191 -8.44 8.15 -9.75
C THR A 191 -9.02 6.76 -9.59
N VAL A 192 -9.13 6.29 -8.36
CA VAL A 192 -9.85 5.06 -8.00
C VAL A 192 -10.78 5.41 -6.86
N ASP A 193 -12.08 5.21 -7.05
CA ASP A 193 -13.12 5.71 -6.18
C ASP A 193 -12.97 7.24 -6.01
N ARG A 194 -12.86 7.76 -4.81
CA ARG A 194 -12.58 9.18 -4.56
C ARG A 194 -11.15 9.44 -4.08
N GLU A 195 -10.21 8.54 -4.40
CA GLU A 195 -8.79 8.71 -4.14
C GLU A 195 -8.05 9.02 -5.44
N GLU A 196 -7.48 10.22 -5.56
CA GLU A 196 -6.56 10.58 -6.64
C GLU A 196 -5.12 10.24 -6.25
N THR A 197 -4.40 9.61 -7.15
CA THR A 197 -2.99 9.25 -6.97
C THR A 197 -2.14 9.84 -8.08
N VAL A 198 -1.10 10.56 -7.70
CA VAL A 198 -0.09 11.11 -8.61
C VAL A 198 1.23 10.35 -8.39
N ILE A 199 1.79 9.85 -9.46
CA ILE A 199 3.09 9.18 -9.47
C ILE A 199 4.08 10.12 -10.16
N PHE A 200 5.04 10.64 -9.41
CA PHE A 200 6.13 11.44 -9.95
C PHE A 200 7.33 10.53 -10.24
N LYS A 201 7.88 10.64 -11.45
CA LYS A 201 9.15 10.06 -11.86
C LYS A 201 10.15 11.20 -11.98
N LEU A 202 11.17 11.19 -11.14
CA LEU A 202 12.20 12.22 -11.09
C LEU A 202 13.56 11.61 -11.45
N THR A 203 14.41 12.41 -12.07
CA THR A 203 15.79 11.99 -12.36
C THR A 203 16.60 11.91 -11.07
N ASP A 204 17.40 10.86 -10.95
CA ASP A 204 18.36 10.69 -9.87
C ASP A 204 19.71 11.31 -10.22
N HIS A 205 20.64 11.25 -9.29
CA HIS A 205 22.03 11.60 -9.58
C HIS A 205 22.54 10.75 -10.77
N PRO A 206 23.36 11.33 -11.64
CA PRO A 206 24.00 10.53 -12.66
C PRO A 206 24.95 9.52 -11.98
N ASP A 207 24.56 8.27 -11.98
CA ASP A 207 25.49 7.19 -11.65
C ASP A 207 26.45 7.07 -12.82
N ALA A 208 27.71 7.24 -12.56
CA ALA A 208 28.75 6.91 -13.53
C ALA A 208 28.86 5.37 -13.59
N ASN A 209 27.93 4.74 -14.27
CA ASN A 209 28.04 3.31 -14.57
C ASN A 209 29.04 3.14 -15.71
N GLU A 210 30.17 2.54 -15.41
CA GLU A 210 31.08 2.06 -16.43
C GLU A 210 30.53 0.77 -17.03
N VAL A 211 30.13 0.81 -18.29
CA VAL A 211 29.65 -0.35 -19.03
C VAL A 211 30.71 -0.76 -20.05
N TRP A 212 31.02 -2.04 -20.13
CA TRP A 212 31.93 -2.54 -21.17
C TRP A 212 31.27 -2.36 -22.55
N SER A 213 31.92 -1.60 -23.41
CA SER A 213 31.51 -1.43 -24.80
C SER A 213 32.25 -2.41 -25.70
N ASN A 214 31.52 -3.34 -26.30
CA ASN A 214 32.08 -4.30 -27.27
C ASN A 214 32.54 -3.61 -28.57
N GLU A 215 32.04 -2.41 -28.88
CA GLU A 215 32.43 -1.67 -30.08
C GLU A 215 33.76 -0.91 -29.92
N GLU A 216 34.06 -0.51 -28.67
CA GLU A 216 35.25 0.28 -28.35
C GLU A 216 36.33 -0.58 -27.66
N ASP A 217 36.03 -1.84 -27.32
CA ASP A 217 36.87 -2.75 -26.51
C ASP A 217 37.40 -2.08 -25.24
N ASN A 218 36.56 -1.28 -24.60
CA ASN A 218 36.89 -0.49 -23.42
C ASN A 218 35.65 -0.20 -22.54
N PHE A 219 35.88 0.25 -21.31
CA PHE A 219 34.81 0.73 -20.44
C PHE A 219 34.33 2.10 -20.94
N ARG A 220 33.02 2.18 -21.16
CA ARG A 220 32.33 3.41 -21.51
C ARG A 220 31.53 3.92 -20.33
N SER A 221 31.73 5.17 -19.94
CA SER A 221 30.86 5.83 -18.98
C SER A 221 29.51 6.13 -19.63
N MET A 222 28.48 5.40 -19.23
CA MET A 222 27.10 5.75 -19.60
C MET A 222 26.54 6.68 -18.52
N ASN A 223 26.40 7.94 -18.85
CA ASN A 223 25.68 8.92 -18.01
C ASN A 223 24.17 8.71 -18.13
N GLU A 224 23.67 7.52 -17.82
CA GLU A 224 22.24 7.31 -17.68
C GLU A 224 21.81 7.78 -16.29
N LYS A 225 20.98 8.82 -16.27
CA LYS A 225 20.35 9.24 -15.03
C LYS A 225 19.29 8.20 -14.65
N ALA A 226 19.50 7.46 -13.57
CA ALA A 226 18.47 6.64 -12.97
C ALA A 226 17.23 7.49 -12.66
N ALA A 227 16.08 6.86 -12.53
CA ALA A 227 14.86 7.54 -12.12
C ALA A 227 14.35 6.93 -10.80
N PHE A 228 13.95 7.77 -9.88
CA PHE A 228 13.23 7.36 -8.67
C PHE A 228 11.78 7.85 -8.70
N ARG A 229 10.97 7.32 -7.80
CA ARG A 229 9.53 7.61 -7.77
C ARG A 229 9.11 8.16 -6.43
N ILE A 230 8.25 9.17 -6.47
CA ILE A 230 7.46 9.64 -5.34
C ILE A 230 6.00 9.44 -5.70
N VAL A 231 5.23 8.85 -4.79
CA VAL A 231 3.81 8.65 -4.99
C VAL A 231 3.05 9.45 -3.96
N VAL A 232 2.13 10.26 -4.43
CA VAL A 232 1.24 11.06 -3.58
C VAL A 232 -0.19 10.66 -3.87
N SER A 233 -0.94 10.35 -2.83
CA SER A 233 -2.34 9.96 -2.94
C SER A 233 -3.17 10.84 -2.02
N PHE A 234 -4.28 11.38 -2.53
CA PHE A 234 -5.23 12.17 -1.77
C PHE A 234 -6.62 11.52 -1.80
N ASP A 235 -7.14 11.24 -0.63
CA ASP A 235 -8.47 10.69 -0.40
C ASP A 235 -9.43 11.85 -0.06
N TYR A 236 -10.34 12.16 -0.97
CA TYR A 236 -11.29 13.26 -0.83
C TYR A 236 -12.34 13.05 0.27
N ASP A 237 -12.66 11.79 0.59
CA ASP A 237 -13.64 11.49 1.64
C ASP A 237 -13.07 11.72 3.04
N SER A 238 -11.80 11.46 3.23
CA SER A 238 -11.12 11.60 4.53
C SER A 238 -10.17 12.80 4.60
N CYS A 239 -10.07 13.59 3.53
CA CYS A 239 -9.14 14.71 3.41
C CYS A 239 -7.69 14.32 3.78
N ARG A 240 -7.23 13.18 3.28
CA ARG A 240 -5.93 12.61 3.61
C ARG A 240 -4.97 12.67 2.46
N LEU A 241 -3.81 13.26 2.73
CA LEU A 241 -2.65 13.19 1.88
C LEU A 241 -1.74 12.05 2.35
N SER A 242 -1.34 11.20 1.43
CA SER A 242 -0.45 10.07 1.69
C SER A 242 0.71 10.11 0.73
N ILE A 243 1.93 10.07 1.25
CA ILE A 243 3.16 10.15 0.46
C ILE A 243 3.97 8.87 0.68
N TYR A 244 4.30 8.21 -0.42
CA TYR A 244 5.28 7.14 -0.45
C TYR A 244 6.57 7.69 -1.08
N TYR A 245 7.62 7.73 -0.28
CA TYR A 245 8.96 8.07 -0.70
C TYR A 245 9.92 7.27 0.18
N PRO A 246 10.47 6.16 -0.32
CA PRO A 246 11.32 5.27 0.46
C PRO A 246 12.63 5.95 0.85
N ASP A 247 13.15 5.54 2.01
CA ASP A 247 14.48 5.90 2.53
C ASP A 247 14.73 7.40 2.80
N VAL A 248 13.66 8.18 2.94
CA VAL A 248 13.75 9.63 3.20
C VAL A 248 13.36 9.99 4.64
N ALA A 249 14.07 10.93 5.22
CA ALA A 249 13.78 11.43 6.56
C ALA A 249 12.39 12.06 6.67
N LYS A 250 11.64 11.78 7.74
CA LYS A 250 10.28 12.29 7.97
C LYS A 250 10.14 13.81 7.80
N GLN A 251 11.15 14.56 8.22
CA GLN A 251 11.14 16.02 8.11
C GLN A 251 11.10 16.49 6.65
N ARG A 252 11.82 15.81 5.74
CA ARG A 252 11.78 16.12 4.31
C ARG A 252 10.44 15.76 3.70
N ILE A 253 9.83 14.63 4.13
CA ILE A 253 8.49 14.25 3.70
C ILE A 253 7.44 15.30 4.08
N ALA A 254 7.55 15.91 5.28
CA ALA A 254 6.66 16.99 5.68
C ALA A 254 6.80 18.21 4.76
N GLN A 255 8.04 18.60 4.41
CA GLN A 255 8.28 19.71 3.47
C GLN A 255 7.71 19.42 2.07
N ILE A 256 7.81 18.18 1.60
CA ILE A 256 7.18 17.75 0.35
C ILE A 256 5.65 17.83 0.47
N ALA A 257 5.08 17.38 1.59
CA ALA A 257 3.64 17.47 1.84
C ALA A 257 3.14 18.91 1.82
N ASP A 258 3.85 19.82 2.47
CA ASP A 258 3.52 21.25 2.50
C ASP A 258 3.57 21.87 1.10
N ALA A 259 4.66 21.66 0.37
CA ALA A 259 4.83 22.20 -0.98
C ALA A 259 3.74 21.67 -1.94
N PHE A 260 3.49 20.34 -1.89
CA PHE A 260 2.46 19.70 -2.69
C PHE A 260 1.07 20.23 -2.36
N SER A 261 0.70 20.27 -1.08
CA SER A 261 -0.62 20.71 -0.64
C SER A 261 -0.88 22.16 -0.96
N SER A 262 0.11 23.03 -0.78
CA SER A 262 0.03 24.45 -1.12
C SER A 262 -0.23 24.66 -2.62
N LYS A 263 0.39 23.85 -3.47
CA LYS A 263 0.17 23.92 -4.92
C LYS A 263 -1.15 23.32 -5.34
N ALA A 264 -1.53 22.18 -4.77
CA ALA A 264 -2.75 21.46 -5.12
C ALA A 264 -4.02 22.17 -4.64
N PHE A 265 -3.98 22.74 -3.44
CA PHE A 265 -5.17 23.25 -2.74
C PHE A 265 -5.10 24.75 -2.39
N GLY A 266 -4.01 25.44 -2.72
CA GLY A 266 -3.83 26.86 -2.41
C GLY A 266 -3.67 27.09 -0.91
N SER A 267 -4.24 28.19 -0.40
CA SER A 267 -4.23 28.54 1.02
C SER A 267 -5.40 27.99 1.82
N ASN A 268 -6.28 27.20 1.21
CA ASN A 268 -7.54 26.75 1.82
C ASN A 268 -7.38 25.50 2.69
N PHE A 269 -6.17 25.10 3.01
CA PHE A 269 -5.92 23.93 3.86
C PHE A 269 -5.06 24.29 5.06
N ARG A 270 -5.18 23.48 6.09
CA ARG A 270 -4.23 23.39 7.21
C ARG A 270 -3.97 21.94 7.53
N HIS A 271 -2.80 21.65 8.07
CA HIS A 271 -2.58 20.32 8.63
C HIS A 271 -3.49 20.15 9.85
N ALA A 272 -4.27 19.08 9.85
CA ALA A 272 -5.04 18.73 11.02
C ALA A 272 -4.10 18.49 12.20
N GLU A 273 -4.46 18.95 13.36
CA GLU A 273 -3.76 18.58 14.57
C GLU A 273 -3.70 17.07 14.69
N GLN A 274 -2.53 16.54 15.00
CA GLN A 274 -2.36 15.11 15.16
C GLN A 274 -3.32 14.62 16.24
N VAL A 275 -4.29 13.77 15.87
CA VAL A 275 -5.20 13.15 16.83
C VAL A 275 -4.38 12.27 17.77
N LEU A 276 -4.24 12.71 19.00
CA LEU A 276 -3.63 11.92 20.06
C LEU A 276 -4.70 11.07 20.72
N TYR A 277 -4.36 9.80 20.96
CA TYR A 277 -5.26 8.86 21.62
C TYR A 277 -4.75 8.62 23.05
N ASP A 278 -5.57 8.92 24.05
CA ASP A 278 -5.33 8.45 25.41
C ASP A 278 -5.81 7.02 25.55
N ILE A 279 -4.90 6.07 25.30
CA ILE A 279 -5.16 4.64 25.43
C ILE A 279 -4.83 4.09 26.82
N SER A 280 -4.37 4.92 27.75
CA SER A 280 -3.98 4.50 29.10
C SER A 280 -5.16 3.92 29.87
N SER A 281 -6.34 4.52 29.70
CA SER A 281 -7.58 4.08 30.35
C SER A 281 -8.02 2.67 29.92
N LEU A 282 -7.57 2.18 28.76
CA LEU A 282 -7.91 0.85 28.23
C LEU A 282 -7.25 -0.30 29.03
N LEU A 283 -6.22 -0.01 29.82
CA LEU A 283 -5.66 -0.99 30.74
C LEU A 283 -6.68 -1.44 31.81
N ARG A 284 -7.55 -0.52 32.21
CA ARG A 284 -8.57 -0.77 33.26
C ARG A 284 -9.94 -1.10 32.69
N LYS A 285 -10.25 -0.59 31.49
CA LYS A 285 -11.55 -0.73 30.83
C LYS A 285 -11.42 -1.56 29.55
N THR A 286 -11.43 -2.87 29.70
CA THR A 286 -11.32 -3.78 28.56
C THR A 286 -12.66 -4.06 27.88
N GLU A 287 -13.77 -3.97 28.63
CA GLU A 287 -15.13 -3.98 28.08
C GLU A 287 -15.57 -2.53 27.82
N LEU A 288 -15.97 -2.27 26.60
CA LEU A 288 -16.32 -0.93 26.13
C LEU A 288 -17.81 -0.89 25.77
N PRO A 289 -18.52 0.24 25.98
CA PRO A 289 -19.92 0.33 25.66
C PRO A 289 -20.18 0.21 24.15
N GLY A 290 -21.32 -0.35 23.78
CA GLY A 290 -21.83 -0.22 22.41
C GLY A 290 -22.29 1.21 22.12
N GLU A 291 -22.33 1.58 20.84
CA GLU A 291 -22.86 2.88 20.38
C GLU A 291 -23.76 2.66 19.15
N PRO A 292 -25.06 2.39 19.41
CA PRO A 292 -26.01 2.07 18.34
C PRO A 292 -26.15 3.18 17.29
N ALA A 293 -25.96 4.46 17.68
CA ALA A 293 -26.00 5.57 16.75
C ALA A 293 -24.92 5.52 15.67
N LEU A 294 -23.81 4.85 15.96
CA LEU A 294 -22.70 4.57 15.03
C LEU A 294 -22.75 3.14 14.45
N GLY A 295 -23.82 2.39 14.71
CA GLY A 295 -23.94 0.99 14.29
C GLY A 295 -23.03 0.02 15.08
N VAL A 296 -22.40 0.45 16.18
CA VAL A 296 -21.53 -0.39 17.02
C VAL A 296 -22.37 -1.09 18.06
N LYS A 297 -22.55 -2.41 17.93
CA LYS A 297 -23.30 -3.26 18.86
C LYS A 297 -22.57 -3.44 20.17
N SER A 298 -21.31 -3.79 20.09
CA SER A 298 -20.42 -3.99 21.23
C SER A 298 -18.99 -3.64 20.85
N ALA A 299 -18.16 -3.36 21.86
CA ALA A 299 -16.75 -3.13 21.68
C ALA A 299 -15.96 -3.71 22.85
N ARG A 300 -14.74 -4.16 22.58
CA ARG A 300 -13.82 -4.63 23.63
C ARG A 300 -12.36 -4.49 23.23
N VAL A 301 -11.51 -4.43 24.22
CA VAL A 301 -10.07 -4.51 24.04
C VAL A 301 -9.68 -5.99 24.00
N VAL A 302 -9.16 -6.45 22.86
CA VAL A 302 -8.74 -7.85 22.65
C VAL A 302 -7.24 -8.02 22.73
N GLY A 303 -6.48 -6.94 22.85
CA GLY A 303 -5.03 -7.02 23.05
C GLY A 303 -4.47 -5.70 23.56
N LEU A 304 -3.40 -5.81 24.36
CA LEU A 304 -2.61 -4.68 24.85
C LEU A 304 -1.12 -5.01 24.76
N ASP A 305 -0.37 -4.06 24.22
CA ASP A 305 1.10 -4.05 24.31
C ASP A 305 1.48 -3.12 25.46
N LEU A 306 2.12 -3.67 26.48
CA LEU A 306 2.51 -2.96 27.69
C LEU A 306 4.02 -2.76 27.73
N GLU A 307 4.46 -1.58 28.17
CA GLU A 307 5.82 -1.30 28.57
C GLU A 307 5.86 -1.29 30.12
N LEU A 308 6.56 -2.27 30.69
CA LEU A 308 6.52 -2.59 32.12
C LEU A 308 7.65 -1.95 32.93
N ASP A 309 8.64 -1.36 32.27
CA ASP A 309 9.80 -0.75 32.93
C ASP A 309 10.42 0.28 31.96
N ASN A 310 10.31 1.54 32.34
CA ASN A 310 10.84 2.65 31.55
C ASN A 310 12.37 2.60 31.38
N SER A 311 13.08 1.99 32.35
CA SER A 311 14.56 1.94 32.35
C SER A 311 15.10 0.84 31.42
N LYS A 312 14.37 -0.27 31.27
CA LYS A 312 14.77 -1.45 30.48
C LYS A 312 13.95 -1.68 29.22
N LYS A 313 12.95 -0.84 28.95
CA LYS A 313 12.02 -0.95 27.81
C LYS A 313 11.46 -2.37 27.62
N ARG A 314 11.15 -3.06 28.71
CA ARG A 314 10.55 -4.39 28.65
C ARG A 314 9.12 -4.27 28.16
N ARG A 315 8.81 -4.91 27.02
CA ARG A 315 7.48 -4.95 26.44
C ARG A 315 6.90 -6.33 26.55
N ARG A 316 5.58 -6.40 26.86
CA ARG A 316 4.78 -7.61 26.80
C ARG A 316 3.50 -7.35 26.01
N SER A 317 3.10 -8.34 25.24
CA SER A 317 1.87 -8.31 24.46
C SER A 317 0.90 -9.34 25.01
N TYR A 318 -0.31 -8.91 25.29
CA TYR A 318 -1.41 -9.74 25.78
C TYR A 318 -2.52 -9.74 24.76
N PHE A 319 -3.03 -10.91 24.43
CA PHE A 319 -4.17 -11.07 23.53
C PHE A 319 -5.13 -12.08 24.12
N GLU A 320 -6.39 -11.72 24.20
CA GLU A 320 -7.45 -12.57 24.72
C GLU A 320 -8.77 -12.29 24.00
N GLU A 321 -9.38 -13.31 23.47
CA GLU A 321 -10.62 -13.20 22.69
C GLU A 321 -11.86 -13.64 23.47
N GLU A 322 -11.74 -14.50 24.45
CA GLU A 322 -12.86 -15.12 25.16
C GLU A 322 -13.02 -14.60 26.58
N GLN A 323 -11.91 -14.33 27.28
CA GLN A 323 -11.91 -13.88 28.67
C GLN A 323 -11.72 -12.37 28.79
N ASN A 324 -11.91 -11.82 29.96
CA ASN A 324 -11.60 -10.43 30.26
C ASN A 324 -10.08 -10.23 30.30
N LEU A 325 -9.56 -9.48 29.33
CA LEU A 325 -8.13 -9.24 29.17
C LEU A 325 -7.49 -8.62 30.43
N ALA A 326 -8.19 -7.72 31.14
CA ALA A 326 -7.67 -7.13 32.37
C ALA A 326 -7.46 -8.19 33.44
N GLN A 327 -8.34 -9.21 33.55
CA GLN A 327 -8.18 -10.30 34.48
C GLN A 327 -7.00 -11.19 34.12
N VAL A 328 -6.77 -11.46 32.83
CA VAL A 328 -5.60 -12.22 32.36
C VAL A 328 -4.31 -11.51 32.75
N ILE A 329 -4.25 -10.20 32.54
CA ILE A 329 -3.09 -9.37 32.90
C ILE A 329 -2.86 -9.39 34.44
N ARG A 330 -3.92 -9.23 35.24
CA ARG A 330 -3.81 -9.31 36.70
C ARG A 330 -3.29 -10.65 37.20
N ASN A 331 -3.82 -11.74 36.64
CA ASN A 331 -3.41 -13.08 37.02
C ASN A 331 -1.92 -13.34 36.75
N GLU A 332 -1.39 -12.77 35.66
CA GLU A 332 0.00 -12.96 35.24
C GLU A 332 0.99 -11.98 35.89
N LEU A 333 0.62 -10.72 36.05
CA LEU A 333 1.51 -9.67 36.53
C LEU A 333 1.25 -9.21 37.97
N GLY A 334 0.14 -9.66 38.58
CA GLY A 334 -0.27 -9.27 39.93
C GLY A 334 -1.41 -8.26 39.97
N GLU A 335 -2.16 -8.23 41.04
CA GLU A 335 -3.38 -7.41 41.24
C GLU A 335 -3.09 -5.89 41.11
N THR A 336 -1.94 -5.42 41.54
CA THR A 336 -1.60 -4.01 41.63
C THR A 336 -1.09 -3.43 40.31
N ILE A 337 -0.82 -4.27 39.30
CA ILE A 337 -0.19 -3.86 38.07
C ILE A 337 -1.03 -2.83 37.27
N LEU A 338 -2.34 -2.92 37.35
CA LEU A 338 -3.24 -2.00 36.65
C LEU A 338 -3.26 -0.58 37.25
N ASP A 339 -2.75 -0.44 38.47
CA ASP A 339 -2.66 0.82 39.20
C ASP A 339 -1.22 1.37 39.24
N ASP A 340 -0.28 0.62 38.66
CA ASP A 340 1.13 0.99 38.62
C ASP A 340 1.35 2.08 37.55
N SER A 341 1.87 3.22 38.00
CA SER A 341 2.19 4.37 37.13
C SER A 341 3.38 4.11 36.19
N GLU A 342 4.17 3.08 36.45
CA GLU A 342 5.30 2.68 35.61
C GLU A 342 4.88 1.82 34.41
N VAL A 343 3.63 1.30 34.41
CA VAL A 343 3.09 0.56 33.29
C VAL A 343 2.45 1.48 32.26
N LYS A 344 2.96 1.44 31.05
CA LYS A 344 2.43 2.24 29.93
C LYS A 344 1.79 1.34 28.90
N VAL A 345 0.58 1.69 28.46
CA VAL A 345 -0.01 1.10 27.27
C VAL A 345 0.63 1.75 26.04
N VAL A 346 1.38 0.96 25.28
CA VAL A 346 2.04 1.41 24.04
C VAL A 346 1.13 1.23 22.85
N ARG A 347 0.25 0.20 22.90
CA ARG A 347 -0.68 -0.12 21.85
C ARG A 347 -1.87 -0.89 22.39
N ALA A 348 -3.05 -0.62 21.85
CA ALA A 348 -4.27 -1.35 22.16
C ALA A 348 -4.89 -1.90 20.87
N HIS A 349 -5.49 -3.09 20.98
CA HIS A 349 -6.26 -3.72 19.91
C HIS A 349 -7.73 -3.67 20.30
N VAL A 350 -8.48 -2.76 19.68
CA VAL A 350 -9.90 -2.53 19.98
C VAL A 350 -10.73 -3.22 18.89
N ARG A 351 -11.55 -4.19 19.29
CA ARG A 351 -12.50 -4.88 18.43
C ARG A 351 -13.87 -4.21 18.54
N LEU A 352 -14.41 -3.76 17.40
CA LEU A 352 -15.78 -3.30 17.28
C LEU A 352 -16.62 -4.37 16.60
N GLU A 353 -17.82 -4.62 17.11
CA GLU A 353 -18.83 -5.49 16.50
C GLU A 353 -19.95 -4.64 15.90
N PHE A 354 -20.31 -4.96 14.66
CA PHE A 354 -21.34 -4.27 13.88
C PHE A 354 -22.46 -5.23 13.52
N THR A 355 -23.67 -4.73 13.41
CA THR A 355 -24.79 -5.47 12.84
C THR A 355 -25.11 -4.89 11.46
N SER A 356 -24.93 -5.68 10.42
CA SER A 356 -25.32 -5.33 9.06
C SER A 356 -26.17 -6.45 8.47
N CYS A 357 -27.38 -6.13 8.02
CA CYS A 357 -28.32 -7.09 7.39
C CYS A 357 -28.55 -8.38 8.20
N GLY A 358 -28.60 -8.28 9.54
CA GLY A 358 -28.83 -9.41 10.43
C GLY A 358 -27.59 -10.27 10.74
N ASN A 359 -26.45 -10.00 10.12
CA ASN A 359 -25.19 -10.67 10.39
C ASN A 359 -24.30 -9.80 11.29
N SER A 360 -23.61 -10.44 12.25
CA SER A 360 -22.61 -9.78 13.08
C SER A 360 -21.27 -9.81 12.37
N HIS A 361 -20.69 -8.63 12.16
CA HIS A 361 -19.33 -8.46 11.64
C HIS A 361 -18.47 -7.82 12.71
N HIS A 362 -17.20 -8.15 12.75
CA HIS A 362 -16.26 -7.49 13.66
C HIS A 362 -15.04 -6.95 12.93
N ARG A 363 -14.47 -5.88 13.45
CA ARG A 363 -13.19 -5.34 12.99
C ARG A 363 -12.34 -4.92 14.18
N THR A 364 -11.05 -5.29 14.12
CA THR A 364 -10.08 -4.91 15.13
C THR A 364 -9.23 -3.74 14.62
N PHE A 365 -9.15 -2.69 15.43
CA PHE A 365 -8.31 -1.52 15.21
C PHE A 365 -7.12 -1.56 16.17
N THR A 366 -5.93 -1.36 15.66
CA THR A 366 -4.72 -1.27 16.46
C THR A 366 -4.39 0.19 16.69
N VAL A 367 -4.58 0.66 17.91
CA VAL A 367 -4.46 2.07 18.32
C VAL A 367 -3.18 2.26 19.11
N SER A 368 -2.46 3.32 18.82
CA SER A 368 -1.32 3.82 19.60
C SER A 368 -1.58 5.27 20.01
N PRO A 369 -0.86 5.86 20.95
CA PRO A 369 -1.02 7.27 21.32
C PRO A 369 -0.93 8.22 20.12
N THR A 370 -0.22 7.86 19.06
CA THR A 370 0.04 8.69 17.89
C THR A 370 -0.77 8.32 16.65
N GLY A 371 -1.71 7.39 16.74
CA GLY A 371 -2.55 7.01 15.61
C GLY A 371 -3.02 5.56 15.57
N VAL A 372 -3.72 5.21 14.51
CA VAL A 372 -4.28 3.88 14.26
C VAL A 372 -3.49 3.19 13.16
N LYS A 373 -2.95 2.00 13.45
CA LYS A 373 -2.18 1.21 12.50
C LYS A 373 -3.10 0.67 11.39
N GLY A 374 -2.62 0.71 10.15
CA GLY A 374 -3.35 0.18 9.00
C GLY A 374 -4.54 1.04 8.58
N TRP A 375 -4.62 2.29 9.03
CA TRP A 375 -5.70 3.23 8.77
C TRP A 375 -6.02 3.38 7.28
N LYS A 376 -5.01 3.31 6.41
CA LYS A 376 -5.17 3.36 4.95
C LYS A 376 -6.00 2.23 4.35
N THR A 377 -5.97 1.05 4.96
CA THR A 377 -6.72 -0.12 4.46
C THR A 377 -8.16 -0.15 4.96
N VAL A 378 -8.56 0.84 5.74
CA VAL A 378 -9.90 0.97 6.30
C VAL A 378 -10.69 1.93 5.42
N SER A 379 -11.93 1.57 5.04
CA SER A 379 -12.82 2.46 4.29
C SER A 379 -13.07 3.76 5.04
N SER A 380 -13.38 4.85 4.33
CA SER A 380 -13.69 6.15 4.93
C SER A 380 -14.86 6.07 5.91
N GLU A 381 -15.92 5.35 5.56
CA GLU A 381 -17.07 5.09 6.42
C GLU A 381 -16.65 4.46 7.76
N MET A 382 -15.86 3.37 7.69
CA MET A 382 -15.40 2.66 8.88
C MET A 382 -14.44 3.49 9.73
N ARG A 383 -13.65 4.37 9.10
CA ARG A 383 -12.82 5.35 9.81
C ARG A 383 -13.68 6.35 10.57
N GLY A 384 -14.72 6.91 9.92
CA GLY A 384 -15.67 7.81 10.54
C GLY A 384 -16.35 7.18 11.76
N ILE A 385 -16.78 5.93 11.63
CA ILE A 385 -17.37 5.16 12.74
C ILE A 385 -16.35 5.02 13.88
N PHE A 386 -15.12 4.59 13.60
CA PHE A 386 -14.12 4.42 14.66
C PHE A 386 -13.75 5.73 15.34
N LEU A 387 -13.55 6.83 14.60
CA LEU A 387 -13.23 8.14 15.17
C LEU A 387 -14.38 8.67 16.02
N GLY A 388 -15.61 8.58 15.53
CA GLY A 388 -16.78 8.95 16.30
C GLY A 388 -16.91 8.12 17.58
N TYR A 389 -16.65 6.82 17.49
CA TYR A 389 -16.63 5.93 18.63
C TYR A 389 -15.51 6.28 19.64
N ALA A 390 -14.28 6.48 19.16
CA ALA A 390 -13.13 6.84 19.99
C ALA A 390 -13.34 8.16 20.75
N LYS A 391 -13.95 9.17 20.10
CA LYS A 391 -14.37 10.42 20.75
C LYS A 391 -15.41 10.15 21.86
N LYS A 392 -16.42 9.33 21.57
CA LYS A 392 -17.51 9.02 22.51
C LYS A 392 -17.03 8.32 23.77
N ILE A 393 -16.05 7.42 23.68
CA ILE A 393 -15.48 6.71 24.84
C ILE A 393 -14.31 7.44 25.50
N GLY A 394 -13.97 8.66 25.02
CA GLY A 394 -12.93 9.51 25.60
C GLY A 394 -11.50 9.08 25.28
N LEU A 395 -11.29 8.31 24.20
CA LEU A 395 -9.93 8.00 23.74
C LEU A 395 -9.30 9.17 22.96
N VAL A 396 -10.11 10.10 22.48
CA VAL A 396 -9.66 11.31 21.77
C VAL A 396 -10.15 12.51 22.56
N ASP A 397 -9.25 13.42 22.82
CA ASP A 397 -9.58 14.67 23.51
C ASP A 397 -10.49 15.50 22.59
N ASN A 398 -11.66 15.89 23.09
CA ASN A 398 -12.65 16.63 22.32
C ASN A 398 -12.32 18.12 22.13
N GLY A 399 -11.10 18.58 22.52
CA GLY A 399 -10.69 19.97 22.31
C GLY A 399 -11.55 21.08 22.95
N ASP A 400 -12.71 20.73 23.51
CA ASP A 400 -13.74 21.68 23.97
C ASP A 400 -13.59 22.11 25.46
N ASN A 401 -12.54 21.69 26.16
CA ASN A 401 -12.41 21.98 27.59
C ASN A 401 -11.40 23.09 27.95
N SER A 402 -11.09 24.00 27.05
CA SER A 402 -10.21 25.13 27.40
C SER A 402 -10.94 26.48 27.44
N ASN A 403 -12.16 26.55 28.02
CA ASN A 403 -12.72 27.85 28.47
C ASN A 403 -13.89 27.64 29.46
N ALA A 404 -13.59 27.09 30.63
CA ALA A 404 -14.46 27.20 31.79
C ALA A 404 -13.59 27.20 33.05
N GLY A 405 -13.04 28.36 33.37
CA GLY A 405 -12.29 28.63 34.60
C GLY A 405 -12.08 30.10 34.75
#